data_4316905a3778d64b8117f1738843e623
#
_entry.id   4316905a3778d64b8117f1738843e623
#
_cell.length_a   1.000
_cell.length_b   1.000
_cell.length_c   1.000
_cell.angle_alpha   90.00
_cell.angle_beta   90.00
_cell.angle_gamma   90.00
#
_symmetry.space_group_name_H-M   'P 1'
#
loop_
_entity.id
_entity.type
_entity.pdbx_description
1 polymer ?
#
loop_
_entity_poly.entity_id
_entity_poly.type
_entity_poly.pdbx_seq_one_letter_code
_entity_poly.pdbx_strand_id
1 'polypeptide(L)'
;VVLYDLIPVQFPQYVARHFAQSFTRWLMCIEHMDGIFAISKSVLNDWYCWCNERGIKNVNASSFYLGANFNKKSEIIKELPPELLKYPYFVQVSTIEPRKGYVQLLQAFDLLWKQGKDVSLVIVGRYGWNMESFVHRVKQHSFYGKKLFWLEGISDDMLAAVYNKSIGVIMASEAEGFGLGIIEGLSYGKKVIVRDIPIFREVGGESLLYFQGGEPEAIANVVEKVMSNKGEVILPRLEKNISWQNSFNSFMVAFNKLNSKSV
;
A
#
# COMPACT_ATOMS: atom_id res chain seq x y z
N VAL A 1 -14.33 3.08 -18.88
CA VAL A 1 -13.45 2.06 -18.27
C VAL A 1 -12.90 2.59 -16.95
N VAL A 2 -12.76 1.72 -15.92
CA VAL A 2 -12.06 2.06 -14.68
C VAL A 2 -10.60 1.60 -14.78
N LEU A 3 -9.67 2.53 -14.54
CA LEU A 3 -8.24 2.30 -14.59
C LEU A 3 -7.66 2.29 -13.17
N TYR A 4 -7.10 1.15 -12.76
CA TYR A 4 -6.56 0.95 -11.41
C TYR A 4 -5.10 1.39 -11.28
N ASP A 5 -4.28 1.11 -12.27
CA ASP A 5 -2.87 1.54 -12.34
C ASP A 5 -2.30 1.33 -13.75
N LEU A 6 -1.06 1.77 -13.95
CA LEU A 6 -0.24 1.50 -15.13
C LEU A 6 1.06 0.77 -14.74
N ILE A 7 1.10 0.17 -13.56
CA ILE A 7 2.28 -0.50 -13.02
C ILE A 7 2.91 -1.50 -14.01
N PRO A 8 2.15 -2.35 -14.73
CA PRO A 8 2.76 -3.31 -15.65
C PRO A 8 3.55 -2.69 -16.80
N VAL A 9 3.28 -1.44 -17.16
CA VAL A 9 4.03 -0.73 -18.22
C VAL A 9 5.08 0.24 -17.67
N GLN A 10 4.84 0.82 -16.51
CA GLN A 10 5.80 1.72 -15.85
C GLN A 10 6.93 0.96 -15.15
N PHE A 11 6.62 -0.22 -14.59
CA PHE A 11 7.52 -1.06 -13.81
C PHE A 11 7.48 -2.52 -14.31
N PRO A 12 7.82 -2.77 -15.60
CA PRO A 12 7.71 -4.10 -16.19
C PRO A 12 8.57 -5.17 -15.49
N GLN A 13 9.60 -4.75 -14.73
CA GLN A 13 10.43 -5.65 -13.93
C GLN A 13 9.67 -6.34 -12.78
N TYR A 14 8.53 -5.81 -12.36
CA TYR A 14 7.73 -6.37 -11.26
C TYR A 14 6.69 -7.39 -11.72
N VAL A 15 6.49 -7.54 -13.02
CA VAL A 15 5.49 -8.43 -13.59
C VAL A 15 6.10 -9.37 -14.62
N ALA A 16 5.40 -10.46 -14.95
CA ALA A 16 5.85 -11.34 -16.01
C ALA A 16 5.81 -10.61 -17.38
N ARG A 17 6.82 -10.81 -18.20
CA ARG A 17 6.98 -10.13 -19.51
C ARG A 17 5.74 -10.24 -20.40
N HIS A 18 5.14 -11.42 -20.48
CA HIS A 18 3.94 -11.64 -21.27
C HIS A 18 2.74 -10.84 -20.74
N PHE A 19 2.66 -10.65 -19.42
CA PHE A 19 1.60 -9.85 -18.79
C PHE A 19 1.77 -8.37 -19.12
N ALA A 20 2.99 -7.82 -19.02
CA ALA A 20 3.26 -6.43 -19.40
C ALA A 20 2.90 -6.15 -20.88
N GLN A 21 3.21 -7.07 -21.78
CA GLN A 21 2.85 -6.97 -23.21
C GLN A 21 1.34 -7.01 -23.42
N SER A 22 0.64 -7.92 -22.74
CA SER A 22 -0.83 -8.02 -22.84
C SER A 22 -1.51 -6.78 -22.24
N PHE A 23 -0.99 -6.28 -21.15
CA PHE A 23 -1.48 -5.05 -20.52
C PHE A 23 -1.28 -3.81 -21.43
N THR A 24 -0.13 -3.72 -22.09
CA THR A 24 0.12 -2.67 -23.10
C THR A 24 -0.91 -2.70 -24.23
N ARG A 25 -1.21 -3.90 -24.76
CA ARG A 25 -2.26 -4.07 -25.79
C ARG A 25 -3.64 -3.65 -25.27
N TRP A 26 -3.95 -4.01 -24.04
CA TRP A 26 -5.21 -3.60 -23.41
C TRP A 26 -5.29 -2.08 -23.27
N LEU A 27 -4.21 -1.40 -22.86
CA LEU A 27 -4.17 0.07 -22.82
C LEU A 27 -4.45 0.70 -24.20
N MET A 28 -3.90 0.12 -25.29
CA MET A 28 -4.19 0.55 -26.65
C MET A 28 -5.65 0.35 -27.05
N CYS A 29 -6.33 -0.65 -26.49
CA CYS A 29 -7.76 -0.82 -26.73
C CYS A 29 -8.60 0.22 -25.99
N ILE A 30 -8.25 0.52 -24.74
CA ILE A 30 -9.06 1.42 -23.91
C ILE A 30 -8.89 2.91 -24.28
N GLU A 31 -7.84 3.28 -25.04
CA GLU A 31 -7.69 4.64 -25.57
C GLU A 31 -8.82 5.05 -26.52
N HIS A 32 -9.54 4.09 -27.08
CA HIS A 32 -10.71 4.32 -27.96
C HIS A 32 -12.04 4.32 -27.23
N MET A 33 -12.05 4.21 -25.90
CA MET A 33 -13.26 4.22 -25.10
C MET A 33 -13.76 5.65 -24.83
N ASP A 34 -15.07 5.82 -24.65
CA ASP A 34 -15.72 7.12 -24.44
C ASP A 34 -15.24 7.84 -23.17
N GLY A 35 -14.71 7.10 -22.19
CA GLY A 35 -14.19 7.71 -20.98
C GLY A 35 -13.37 6.74 -20.10
N ILE A 36 -12.32 7.31 -19.49
CA ILE A 36 -11.44 6.62 -18.55
C ILE A 36 -11.62 7.23 -17.16
N PHE A 37 -11.83 6.38 -16.16
CA PHE A 37 -11.98 6.76 -14.76
C PHE A 37 -10.83 6.17 -13.94
N ALA A 38 -9.83 6.98 -13.66
CA ALA A 38 -8.70 6.59 -12.83
C ALA A 38 -9.08 6.59 -11.34
N ILE A 39 -8.58 5.63 -10.56
CA ILE A 39 -8.91 5.51 -9.13
C ILE A 39 -8.18 6.52 -8.24
N SER A 40 -7.29 7.33 -8.81
CA SER A 40 -6.57 8.42 -8.15
C SER A 40 -6.14 9.47 -9.17
N LYS A 41 -5.73 10.64 -8.70
CA LYS A 41 -5.12 11.67 -9.57
C LYS A 41 -3.75 11.22 -10.07
N SER A 42 -3.00 10.49 -9.25
CA SER A 42 -1.71 9.91 -9.64
C SER A 42 -1.88 8.98 -10.84
N VAL A 43 -2.82 8.04 -10.79
CA VAL A 43 -3.13 7.14 -11.92
C VAL A 43 -3.66 7.91 -13.14
N LEU A 44 -4.46 8.95 -12.92
CA LEU A 44 -4.90 9.81 -14.03
C LEU A 44 -3.73 10.51 -14.71
N ASN A 45 -2.78 11.02 -13.94
CA ASN A 45 -1.57 11.65 -14.46
C ASN A 45 -0.71 10.63 -15.24
N ASP A 46 -0.54 9.42 -14.70
CA ASP A 46 0.16 8.33 -15.38
C ASP A 46 -0.50 7.99 -16.73
N TRP A 47 -1.84 7.97 -16.77
CA TRP A 47 -2.59 7.78 -18.01
C TRP A 47 -2.34 8.92 -19.02
N TYR A 48 -2.34 10.16 -18.58
CA TYR A 48 -2.03 11.31 -19.46
C TYR A 48 -0.58 11.24 -19.98
N CYS A 49 0.38 10.90 -19.14
CA CYS A 49 1.77 10.71 -19.56
C CYS A 49 1.88 9.62 -20.64
N TRP A 50 1.24 8.47 -20.39
CA TRP A 50 1.22 7.34 -21.34
C TRP A 50 0.60 7.73 -22.70
N CYS A 51 -0.51 8.48 -22.70
CA CYS A 51 -1.15 8.99 -23.90
C CYS A 51 -0.26 9.99 -24.64
N ASN A 52 0.34 10.94 -23.91
CA ASN A 52 1.18 11.97 -24.50
C ASN A 52 2.42 11.40 -25.20
N GLU A 53 3.08 10.42 -24.60
CA GLU A 53 4.22 9.69 -25.20
C GLU A 53 3.87 9.02 -26.54
N ARG A 54 2.60 8.73 -26.78
CA ARG A 54 2.07 8.10 -28.00
C ARG A 54 1.38 9.06 -28.96
N GLY A 55 1.39 10.35 -28.62
CA GLY A 55 0.72 11.37 -29.45
C GLY A 55 -0.80 11.27 -29.44
N ILE A 56 -1.40 10.57 -28.46
CA ILE A 56 -2.85 10.43 -28.33
C ILE A 56 -3.40 11.76 -27.79
N LYS A 57 -4.26 12.38 -28.56
CA LYS A 57 -4.90 13.66 -28.24
C LYS A 57 -6.36 13.45 -27.84
N ASN A 58 -6.94 14.45 -27.17
CA ASN A 58 -8.37 14.49 -26.81
C ASN A 58 -8.79 13.34 -25.87
N VAL A 59 -7.97 13.03 -24.89
CA VAL A 59 -8.25 12.00 -23.90
C VAL A 59 -9.38 12.44 -22.96
N ASN A 60 -10.52 11.75 -23.03
CA ASN A 60 -11.66 11.97 -22.13
C ASN A 60 -11.46 11.14 -20.85
N ALA A 61 -10.82 11.71 -19.84
CA ALA A 61 -10.51 11.02 -18.62
C ALA A 61 -10.77 11.89 -17.37
N SER A 62 -11.09 11.23 -16.26
CA SER A 62 -11.30 11.86 -14.96
C SER A 62 -10.85 10.90 -13.85
N SER A 63 -10.75 11.39 -12.62
CA SER A 63 -10.42 10.53 -11.47
C SER A 63 -11.48 10.59 -10.39
N PHE A 64 -11.56 9.52 -9.63
CA PHE A 64 -12.31 9.41 -8.38
C PHE A 64 -11.48 8.62 -7.36
N TYR A 65 -11.83 8.68 -6.08
CA TYR A 65 -11.12 7.89 -5.05
C TYR A 65 -11.88 6.64 -4.71
N LEU A 66 -11.15 5.54 -4.51
CA LEU A 66 -11.74 4.30 -4.00
C LEU A 66 -12.31 4.51 -2.60
N GLY A 67 -13.39 3.81 -2.32
CA GLY A 67 -13.97 3.73 -0.98
C GLY A 67 -13.29 2.66 -0.14
N ALA A 68 -13.40 2.83 1.17
CA ALA A 68 -13.03 1.82 2.15
C ALA A 68 -13.96 1.92 3.35
N ASN A 69 -14.66 0.83 3.65
CA ASN A 69 -15.46 0.71 4.85
C ASN A 69 -14.81 -0.35 5.73
N PHE A 70 -14.06 0.10 6.74
CA PHE A 70 -13.48 -0.83 7.69
C PHE A 70 -14.44 -1.01 8.86
N ASN A 71 -14.95 -2.23 9.05
CA ASN A 71 -15.71 -2.59 10.23
C ASN A 71 -14.76 -2.64 11.43
N LYS A 72 -14.71 -1.54 12.19
CA LYS A 72 -13.97 -1.48 13.47
C LYS A 72 -14.53 -2.41 14.55
N LYS A 73 -15.71 -2.97 14.32
CA LYS A 73 -16.44 -3.78 15.30
C LYS A 73 -16.28 -5.26 14.99
N SER A 74 -15.11 -5.83 15.27
CA SER A 74 -15.10 -7.20 15.72
C SER A 74 -15.24 -7.16 17.25
N GLU A 75 -16.39 -7.52 17.76
CA GLU A 75 -16.60 -7.75 19.22
C GLU A 75 -15.83 -8.98 19.69
N ILE A 76 -15.39 -9.82 18.78
CA ILE A 76 -14.58 -11.00 19.03
C ILE A 76 -13.11 -10.59 18.93
N ILE A 77 -12.51 -10.25 20.06
CA ILE A 77 -11.05 -10.09 20.16
C ILE A 77 -10.45 -11.49 20.03
N LYS A 78 -10.03 -11.88 18.83
CA LYS A 78 -9.19 -13.08 18.68
C LYS A 78 -7.87 -12.84 19.37
N GLU A 79 -7.49 -13.76 20.24
CA GLU A 79 -6.19 -13.71 20.88
C GLU A 79 -5.10 -13.97 19.85
N LEU A 80 -4.13 -13.07 19.81
CA LEU A 80 -2.92 -13.24 19.02
C LEU A 80 -1.96 -14.20 19.73
N PRO A 81 -1.13 -14.96 19.01
CA PRO A 81 -0.12 -15.81 19.64
C PRO A 81 0.71 -15.00 20.64
N PRO A 82 0.95 -15.53 21.88
CA PRO A 82 1.72 -14.82 22.92
C PRO A 82 3.11 -14.39 22.43
N GLU A 83 3.76 -15.20 21.60
CA GLU A 83 5.08 -14.92 21.02
C GLU A 83 5.08 -13.65 20.19
N LEU A 84 3.99 -13.39 19.46
CA LEU A 84 3.83 -12.18 18.64
C LEU A 84 3.70 -10.94 19.51
N LEU A 85 3.10 -11.07 20.69
CA LEU A 85 2.87 -9.96 21.62
C LEU A 85 4.06 -9.68 22.55
N LYS A 86 5.12 -10.49 22.49
CA LYS A 86 6.30 -10.37 23.37
C LYS A 86 7.02 -9.03 23.21
N TYR A 87 7.05 -8.49 22.00
CA TYR A 87 7.66 -7.21 21.67
C TYR A 87 6.67 -6.30 20.93
N PRO A 88 6.81 -4.98 21.02
CA PRO A 88 6.08 -4.07 20.14
C PRO A 88 6.38 -4.41 18.68
N TYR A 89 5.39 -4.32 17.79
CA TYR A 89 5.58 -4.70 16.41
C TYR A 89 4.99 -3.72 15.41
N PHE A 90 5.61 -3.71 14.24
CA PHE A 90 5.06 -3.11 13.03
C PHE A 90 4.51 -4.18 12.11
N VAL A 91 3.50 -3.82 11.33
CA VAL A 91 2.87 -4.73 10.38
C VAL A 91 2.91 -4.17 8.95
N GLN A 92 3.18 -5.05 7.99
CA GLN A 92 2.91 -4.79 6.57
C GLN A 92 1.87 -5.79 6.08
N VAL A 93 0.76 -5.29 5.53
CA VAL A 93 -0.35 -6.09 5.01
C VAL A 93 -0.43 -5.92 3.50
N SER A 94 -0.04 -6.92 2.75
CA SER A 94 -0.19 -6.97 1.29
C SER A 94 0.20 -8.34 0.74
N THR A 95 -0.14 -8.63 -0.50
CA THR A 95 0.43 -9.76 -1.26
C THR A 95 1.95 -9.64 -1.29
N ILE A 96 2.66 -10.75 -1.13
CA ILE A 96 4.12 -10.80 -1.20
C ILE A 96 4.53 -10.83 -2.67
N GLU A 97 4.88 -9.68 -3.19
CA GLU A 97 5.30 -9.45 -4.57
C GLU A 97 6.42 -8.38 -4.65
N PRO A 98 7.23 -8.34 -5.72
CA PRO A 98 8.46 -7.54 -5.78
C PRO A 98 8.26 -6.06 -5.44
N ARG A 99 7.24 -5.41 -6.00
CA ARG A 99 6.99 -3.97 -5.82
C ARG A 99 6.60 -3.55 -4.40
N LYS A 100 6.29 -4.50 -3.51
CA LYS A 100 5.86 -4.20 -2.13
C LYS A 100 7.01 -3.91 -1.16
N GLY A 101 8.26 -3.99 -1.62
CA GLY A 101 9.44 -3.56 -0.87
C GLY A 101 9.80 -4.45 0.33
N TYR A 102 9.33 -5.71 0.36
CA TYR A 102 9.56 -6.63 1.46
C TYR A 102 11.03 -6.94 1.73
N VAL A 103 11.86 -6.95 0.69
CA VAL A 103 13.30 -7.21 0.83
C VAL A 103 13.96 -6.10 1.63
N GLN A 104 13.72 -4.85 1.27
CA GLN A 104 14.23 -3.67 1.99
C GLN A 104 13.67 -3.63 3.42
N LEU A 105 12.38 -3.93 3.59
CA LEU A 105 11.75 -3.97 4.90
C LEU A 105 12.41 -4.97 5.84
N LEU A 106 12.63 -6.21 5.39
CA LEU A 106 13.32 -7.22 6.19
C LEU A 106 14.75 -6.80 6.53
N GLN A 107 15.48 -6.23 5.57
CA GLN A 107 16.83 -5.73 5.79
C GLN A 107 16.86 -4.61 6.84
N ALA A 108 15.87 -3.72 6.84
CA ALA A 108 15.74 -2.67 7.85
C ALA A 108 15.54 -3.25 9.27
N PHE A 109 14.74 -4.30 9.40
CA PHE A 109 14.56 -4.97 10.67
C PHE A 109 15.81 -5.78 11.08
N ASP A 110 16.55 -6.36 10.13
CA ASP A 110 17.85 -6.98 10.40
C ASP A 110 18.83 -5.98 11.02
N LEU A 111 18.87 -4.72 10.55
CA LEU A 111 19.69 -3.66 11.14
C LEU A 111 19.25 -3.35 12.58
N LEU A 112 17.94 -3.17 12.80
CA LEU A 112 17.37 -2.92 14.13
C LEU A 112 17.72 -4.05 15.12
N TRP A 113 17.57 -5.32 14.70
CA TRP A 113 17.91 -6.47 15.54
C TRP A 113 19.41 -6.59 15.82
N LYS A 114 20.28 -6.28 14.84
CA LYS A 114 21.75 -6.21 15.06
C LYS A 114 22.12 -5.13 16.07
N GLN A 115 21.36 -4.05 16.16
CA GLN A 115 21.51 -3.00 17.16
C GLN A 115 20.89 -3.35 18.53
N GLY A 116 20.36 -4.57 18.68
CA GLY A 116 19.74 -5.04 19.92
C GLY A 116 18.34 -4.49 20.18
N LYS A 117 17.67 -3.93 19.17
CA LYS A 117 16.30 -3.40 19.37
C LYS A 117 15.28 -4.51 19.58
N ASP A 118 14.42 -4.31 20.57
CA ASP A 118 13.31 -5.20 20.89
C ASP A 118 12.04 -4.74 20.15
N VAL A 119 11.98 -5.09 18.87
CA VAL A 119 10.86 -4.80 17.97
C VAL A 119 10.63 -6.00 17.06
N SER A 120 9.36 -6.27 16.74
CA SER A 120 8.98 -7.35 15.83
C SER A 120 8.46 -6.81 14.51
N LEU A 121 8.65 -7.60 13.45
CA LEU A 121 8.04 -7.42 12.15
C LEU A 121 6.99 -8.49 11.92
N VAL A 122 5.76 -8.07 11.64
CA VAL A 122 4.66 -8.94 11.26
C VAL A 122 4.31 -8.70 9.79
N ILE A 123 4.42 -9.73 8.99
CA ILE A 123 4.02 -9.73 7.58
C ILE A 123 2.67 -10.45 7.50
N VAL A 124 1.67 -9.81 6.90
CA VAL A 124 0.36 -10.41 6.65
C VAL A 124 0.09 -10.40 5.16
N GLY A 125 -0.13 -11.57 4.58
CA GLY A 125 -0.46 -11.70 3.18
C GLY A 125 -0.07 -13.03 2.57
N ARG A 126 -0.67 -13.32 1.41
CA ARG A 126 -0.36 -14.51 0.64
C ARG A 126 0.87 -14.30 -0.24
N TYR A 127 1.55 -15.39 -0.54
CA TYR A 127 2.55 -15.39 -1.60
C TYR A 127 1.90 -14.99 -2.94
N GLY A 128 2.55 -14.09 -3.65
CA GLY A 128 2.17 -13.66 -4.99
C GLY A 128 3.05 -14.31 -6.06
N TRP A 129 4.11 -13.63 -6.46
CA TRP A 129 5.03 -14.11 -7.51
C TRP A 129 6.44 -13.52 -7.36
N ASN A 130 7.43 -14.22 -7.95
CA ASN A 130 8.84 -13.78 -8.04
C ASN A 130 9.49 -13.40 -6.71
N MET A 131 9.09 -14.04 -5.61
CA MET A 131 9.59 -13.78 -4.25
C MET A 131 10.06 -15.06 -3.54
N GLU A 132 10.40 -16.12 -4.28
CA GLU A 132 10.81 -17.42 -3.73
C GLU A 132 12.02 -17.28 -2.79
N SER A 133 13.04 -16.54 -3.23
CA SER A 133 14.25 -16.27 -2.43
C SER A 133 13.94 -15.51 -1.14
N PHE A 134 13.00 -14.54 -1.20
CA PHE A 134 12.56 -13.82 -0.02
C PHE A 134 11.82 -14.75 0.95
N VAL A 135 10.89 -15.56 0.44
CA VAL A 135 10.15 -16.54 1.25
C VAL A 135 11.09 -17.50 1.95
N HIS A 136 12.07 -18.03 1.22
CA HIS A 136 13.10 -18.91 1.78
C HIS A 136 13.88 -18.21 2.89
N ARG A 137 14.35 -16.98 2.65
CA ARG A 137 15.05 -16.16 3.65
C ARG A 137 14.22 -15.92 4.90
N VAL A 138 12.92 -15.59 4.77
CA VAL A 138 12.01 -15.38 5.90
C VAL A 138 11.88 -16.66 6.73
N LYS A 139 11.59 -17.81 6.09
CA LYS A 139 11.36 -19.08 6.77
C LYS A 139 12.61 -19.63 7.48
N GLN A 140 13.80 -19.32 6.96
CA GLN A 140 15.07 -19.74 7.57
C GLN A 140 15.67 -18.69 8.49
N HIS A 141 14.99 -17.58 8.70
CA HIS A 141 15.52 -16.48 9.50
C HIS A 141 15.60 -16.88 10.99
N SER A 142 16.71 -16.55 11.67
CA SER A 142 16.96 -16.89 13.09
C SER A 142 15.90 -16.33 14.05
N PHE A 143 15.23 -15.25 13.66
CA PHE A 143 14.12 -14.62 14.40
C PHE A 143 12.74 -15.07 13.94
N TYR A 144 12.62 -15.98 12.97
CA TYR A 144 11.31 -16.49 12.55
C TYR A 144 10.58 -17.15 13.72
N GLY A 145 9.31 -16.78 13.94
CA GLY A 145 8.53 -17.20 15.12
C GLY A 145 8.92 -16.53 16.44
N LYS A 146 9.87 -15.58 16.45
CA LYS A 146 10.32 -14.85 17.66
C LYS A 146 10.13 -13.33 17.57
N LYS A 147 10.72 -12.73 16.54
CA LYS A 147 10.60 -11.28 16.21
C LYS A 147 10.16 -11.06 14.75
N LEU A 148 10.18 -12.10 13.93
CA LEU A 148 9.72 -12.09 12.55
C LEU A 148 8.57 -13.08 12.41
N PHE A 149 7.41 -12.59 11.98
CA PHE A 149 6.20 -13.40 11.80
C PHE A 149 5.64 -13.20 10.41
N TRP A 150 5.22 -14.28 9.78
CA TRP A 150 4.47 -14.24 8.53
C TRP A 150 3.15 -14.99 8.74
N LEU A 151 2.05 -14.24 8.63
CA LEU A 151 0.69 -14.71 8.80
C LEU A 151 0.00 -14.76 7.43
N GLU A 152 -0.38 -15.96 7.01
CA GLU A 152 -1.02 -16.20 5.74
C GLU A 152 -2.43 -16.76 5.94
N GLY A 153 -3.40 -16.27 5.15
CA GLY A 153 -4.77 -16.77 5.18
C GLY A 153 -5.53 -16.51 6.49
N ILE A 154 -5.15 -15.49 7.24
CA ILE A 154 -5.85 -15.11 8.47
C ILE A 154 -7.24 -14.54 8.18
N SER A 155 -8.16 -14.66 9.14
CA SER A 155 -9.50 -14.06 9.05
C SER A 155 -9.46 -12.54 9.25
N ASP A 156 -10.53 -11.84 8.85
CA ASP A 156 -10.67 -10.40 9.05
C ASP A 156 -10.61 -10.01 10.53
N ASP A 157 -11.18 -10.82 11.43
CA ASP A 157 -11.09 -10.60 12.88
C ASP A 157 -9.65 -10.70 13.39
N MET A 158 -8.88 -11.67 12.88
CA MET A 158 -7.47 -11.81 13.22
C MET A 158 -6.67 -10.63 12.66
N LEU A 159 -6.96 -10.19 11.45
CA LEU A 159 -6.35 -9.00 10.84
C LEU A 159 -6.65 -7.75 11.66
N ALA A 160 -7.90 -7.57 12.11
CA ALA A 160 -8.29 -6.48 12.99
C ALA A 160 -7.51 -6.51 14.31
N ALA A 161 -7.34 -7.69 14.91
CA ALA A 161 -6.54 -7.86 16.13
C ALA A 161 -5.06 -7.50 15.90
N VAL A 162 -4.49 -7.92 14.75
CA VAL A 162 -3.12 -7.55 14.35
C VAL A 162 -2.98 -6.04 14.21
N TYR A 163 -3.89 -5.37 13.49
CA TYR A 163 -3.87 -3.90 13.43
C TYR A 163 -4.00 -3.26 14.81
N ASN A 164 -4.98 -3.68 15.61
CA ASN A 164 -5.25 -3.08 16.92
C ASN A 164 -4.07 -3.18 17.89
N LYS A 165 -3.29 -4.23 17.85
CA LYS A 165 -2.13 -4.45 18.74
C LYS A 165 -0.82 -3.92 18.17
N SER A 166 -0.73 -3.61 16.87
CA SER A 166 0.48 -3.04 16.26
C SER A 166 0.77 -1.63 16.81
N ILE A 167 2.03 -1.23 16.78
CA ILE A 167 2.44 0.17 17.05
C ILE A 167 2.46 1.01 15.78
N GLY A 168 2.49 0.38 14.63
CA GLY A 168 2.43 1.08 13.34
C GLY A 168 2.31 0.12 12.16
N VAL A 169 1.96 0.70 11.04
CA VAL A 169 1.86 0.02 9.74
C VAL A 169 2.99 0.52 8.85
N ILE A 170 3.61 -0.37 8.10
CA ILE A 170 4.63 0.01 7.11
C ILE A 170 4.13 -0.36 5.72
N MET A 171 4.28 0.55 4.78
CA MET A 171 4.05 0.31 3.35
C MET A 171 5.31 0.69 2.57
N ALA A 172 6.16 -0.30 2.36
CA ALA A 172 7.43 -0.12 1.66
C ALA A 172 7.30 -0.15 0.13
N SER A 173 6.07 -0.16 -0.40
CA SER A 173 5.79 -0.30 -1.83
C SER A 173 6.47 0.77 -2.67
N GLU A 174 7.02 0.36 -3.80
CA GLU A 174 7.67 1.23 -4.80
C GLU A 174 6.67 1.77 -5.83
N ALA A 175 5.54 1.09 -5.99
CA ALA A 175 4.46 1.49 -6.89
C ALA A 175 3.10 1.02 -6.36
N GLU A 176 2.10 1.89 -6.46
CA GLU A 176 0.70 1.63 -6.06
C GLU A 176 -0.26 2.45 -6.92
N GLY A 177 -1.46 1.92 -7.13
CA GLY A 177 -2.54 2.68 -7.78
C GLY A 177 -3.33 3.56 -6.80
N PHE A 178 -3.43 3.12 -5.51
CA PHE A 178 -4.17 3.88 -4.49
C PHE A 178 -3.54 3.82 -3.10
N GLY A 179 -3.30 2.62 -2.55
CA GLY A 179 -2.74 2.47 -1.21
C GLY A 179 -3.79 2.27 -0.11
N LEU A 180 -4.71 1.33 -0.30
CA LEU A 180 -5.75 0.99 0.70
C LEU A 180 -5.18 0.69 2.08
N GLY A 181 -3.99 0.10 2.18
CA GLY A 181 -3.33 -0.18 3.46
C GLY A 181 -3.01 1.08 4.28
N ILE A 182 -2.86 2.26 3.65
CA ILE A 182 -2.76 3.54 4.37
C ILE A 182 -4.07 3.80 5.10
N ILE A 183 -5.18 3.70 4.38
CA ILE A 183 -6.52 3.97 4.92
C ILE A 183 -6.84 2.98 6.02
N GLU A 184 -6.49 1.71 5.85
CA GLU A 184 -6.60 0.68 6.88
C GLU A 184 -5.83 1.09 8.13
N GLY A 185 -4.53 1.35 8.02
CA GLY A 185 -3.69 1.75 9.14
C GLY A 185 -4.23 2.98 9.88
N LEU A 186 -4.58 4.02 9.14
CA LEU A 186 -5.16 5.25 9.70
C LEU A 186 -6.53 5.00 10.37
N SER A 187 -7.36 4.12 9.81
CA SER A 187 -8.67 3.79 10.39
C SER A 187 -8.55 3.09 11.75
N TYR A 188 -7.48 2.33 11.98
CA TYR A 188 -7.14 1.74 13.27
C TYR A 188 -6.36 2.70 14.18
N GLY A 189 -6.18 3.97 13.80
CA GLY A 189 -5.44 4.97 14.59
C GLY A 189 -3.95 4.68 14.67
N LYS A 190 -3.38 3.99 13.67
CA LYS A 190 -1.96 3.60 13.68
C LYS A 190 -1.09 4.63 12.99
N LYS A 191 0.15 4.77 13.46
CA LYS A 191 1.19 5.47 12.72
C LYS A 191 1.46 4.69 11.43
N VAL A 192 1.46 5.36 10.29
CA VAL A 192 1.67 4.72 8.99
C VAL A 192 2.96 5.24 8.39
N ILE A 193 3.95 4.37 8.24
CA ILE A 193 5.25 4.63 7.64
C ILE A 193 5.19 4.20 6.18
N VAL A 194 5.49 5.10 5.27
CA VAL A 194 5.38 4.83 3.84
C VAL A 194 6.60 5.33 3.06
N ARG A 195 6.86 4.71 1.92
CA ARG A 195 7.77 5.28 0.93
C ARG A 195 7.23 6.62 0.43
N ASP A 196 8.11 7.58 0.19
CA ASP A 196 7.74 8.88 -0.38
C ASP A 196 7.50 8.75 -1.89
N ILE A 197 6.28 8.38 -2.26
CA ILE A 197 5.80 8.30 -3.65
C ILE A 197 4.54 9.13 -3.84
N PRO A 198 4.27 9.64 -5.07
CA PRO A 198 3.18 10.57 -5.33
C PRO A 198 1.81 10.12 -4.82
N ILE A 199 1.46 8.86 -5.05
CA ILE A 199 0.16 8.32 -4.62
C ILE A 199 0.00 8.31 -3.10
N PHE A 200 1.05 8.06 -2.34
CA PHE A 200 1.00 8.06 -0.88
C PHE A 200 0.87 9.47 -0.33
N ARG A 201 1.51 10.46 -0.99
CA ARG A 201 1.29 11.89 -0.72
C ARG A 201 -0.16 12.30 -0.99
N GLU A 202 -0.74 11.82 -2.08
CA GLU A 202 -2.11 12.11 -2.47
C GLU A 202 -3.14 11.55 -1.48
N VAL A 203 -2.94 10.31 -0.99
CA VAL A 203 -3.92 9.60 -0.15
C VAL A 203 -3.81 10.00 1.31
N GLY A 204 -2.59 10.10 1.85
CA GLY A 204 -2.36 10.27 3.28
C GLY A 204 -1.82 11.62 3.72
N GLY A 205 -1.28 12.43 2.78
CA GLY A 205 -0.80 13.79 3.08
C GLY A 205 0.12 13.86 4.28
N GLU A 206 -0.10 14.84 5.15
CA GLU A 206 0.70 15.07 6.36
C GLU A 206 0.45 14.05 7.48
N SER A 207 -0.54 13.17 7.33
CA SER A 207 -0.86 12.14 8.32
C SER A 207 0.09 10.93 8.31
N LEU A 208 1.07 10.91 7.40
CA LEU A 208 2.00 9.81 7.20
C LEU A 208 3.42 10.16 7.59
N LEU A 209 4.18 9.14 7.91
CA LEU A 209 5.63 9.21 8.14
C LEU A 209 6.34 8.69 6.89
N TYR A 210 7.11 9.56 6.25
CA TYR A 210 7.75 9.25 4.97
C TYR A 210 9.19 8.82 5.13
N PHE A 211 9.61 7.83 4.33
CA PHE A 211 11.01 7.51 4.08
C PHE A 211 11.33 7.59 2.59
N GLN A 212 12.58 7.87 2.26
CA GLN A 212 13.05 7.99 0.87
C GLN A 212 14.19 7.01 0.60
N GLY A 213 14.29 6.60 -0.66
CA GLY A 213 15.38 5.74 -1.12
C GLY A 213 15.13 4.24 -0.94
N GLY A 214 16.09 3.46 -1.43
CA GLY A 214 16.07 1.99 -1.42
C GLY A 214 16.87 1.37 -0.27
N GLU A 215 17.59 2.19 0.52
CA GLU A 215 18.46 1.69 1.58
C GLU A 215 17.65 1.27 2.82
N PRO A 216 18.02 0.17 3.47
CA PRO A 216 17.32 -0.33 4.67
C PRO A 216 17.26 0.69 5.81
N GLU A 217 18.32 1.52 5.96
CA GLU A 217 18.43 2.56 6.97
C GLU A 217 17.28 3.58 6.88
N ALA A 218 16.77 3.83 5.69
CA ALA A 218 15.67 4.77 5.50
C ALA A 218 14.42 4.35 6.27
N ILE A 219 14.08 3.06 6.27
CA ILE A 219 12.97 2.51 7.06
C ILE A 219 13.36 2.41 8.54
N ALA A 220 14.55 1.89 8.84
CA ALA A 220 15.01 1.67 10.21
C ALA A 220 15.00 2.97 11.02
N ASN A 221 15.47 4.08 10.46
CA ASN A 221 15.49 5.39 11.09
C ASN A 221 14.09 5.90 11.46
N VAL A 222 13.09 5.68 10.60
CA VAL A 222 11.70 6.10 10.89
C VAL A 222 11.08 5.19 11.95
N VAL A 223 11.34 3.89 11.88
CA VAL A 223 10.91 2.92 12.91
C VAL A 223 11.47 3.32 14.29
N GLU A 224 12.75 3.65 14.40
CA GLU A 224 13.37 4.10 15.65
C GLU A 224 12.74 5.40 16.19
N LYS A 225 12.47 6.36 15.33
CA LYS A 225 11.77 7.60 15.72
C LYS A 225 10.39 7.28 16.31
N VAL A 226 9.65 6.37 15.70
CA VAL A 226 8.33 5.94 16.20
C VAL A 226 8.44 5.24 17.56
N MET A 227 9.43 4.34 17.72
CA MET A 227 9.65 3.59 18.95
C MET A 227 10.09 4.50 20.12
N SER A 228 10.92 5.49 19.84
CA SER A 228 11.46 6.37 20.89
C SER A 228 10.50 7.45 21.37
N ASN A 229 9.27 7.53 20.83
CA ASN A 229 8.33 8.64 21.05
C ASN A 229 8.92 10.03 20.81
N LYS A 230 10.10 10.13 20.21
CA LYS A 230 10.75 11.38 19.84
C LYS A 230 10.17 11.92 18.54
N GLY A 231 9.00 12.46 18.60
CA GLY A 231 8.31 13.15 17.53
C GLY A 231 6.90 13.50 17.99
N GLU A 232 6.46 14.70 17.71
CA GLU A 232 5.06 15.05 17.88
C GLU A 232 4.21 14.01 17.19
N VAL A 233 3.37 13.35 17.95
CA VAL A 233 2.42 12.36 17.42
C VAL A 233 1.36 13.18 16.72
N ILE A 234 1.55 13.45 15.43
CA ILE A 234 0.40 13.81 14.60
C ILE A 234 -0.53 12.61 14.71
N LEU A 235 -1.62 12.77 15.45
CA LEU A 235 -2.63 11.73 15.53
C LEU A 235 -3.13 11.51 14.11
N PRO A 236 -2.99 10.31 13.56
CA PRO A 236 -3.36 10.04 12.20
C PRO A 236 -4.83 10.37 12.02
N ARG A 237 -5.14 11.37 11.23
CA ARG A 237 -6.49 11.72 10.82
C ARG A 237 -6.69 11.29 9.38
N LEU A 238 -7.71 10.50 9.15
CA LEU A 238 -8.28 10.40 7.80
C LEU A 238 -8.91 11.75 7.47
N GLU A 239 -8.18 12.61 6.78
CA GLU A 239 -8.67 13.92 6.37
C GLU A 239 -9.83 13.82 5.36
N LYS A 240 -9.95 12.68 4.71
CA LYS A 240 -10.99 12.41 3.71
C LYS A 240 -11.94 11.34 4.23
N ASN A 241 -13.22 11.61 4.19
CA ASN A 241 -14.25 10.58 4.42
C ASN A 241 -14.26 9.63 3.21
N ILE A 242 -13.44 8.57 3.28
CA ILE A 242 -13.23 7.60 2.20
C ILE A 242 -14.19 6.41 2.39
N SER A 243 -15.49 6.69 2.41
CA SER A 243 -16.52 5.64 2.37
C SER A 243 -16.82 5.23 0.92
N TRP A 244 -17.35 4.03 0.72
CA TRP A 244 -17.83 3.61 -0.60
C TRP A 244 -18.96 4.51 -1.13
N GLN A 245 -19.79 5.07 -0.25
CA GLN A 245 -20.80 6.05 -0.64
C GLN A 245 -20.16 7.32 -1.22
N ASN A 246 -19.12 7.84 -0.59
CA ASN A 246 -18.41 9.00 -1.09
C ASN A 246 -17.62 8.70 -2.36
N SER A 247 -17.05 7.51 -2.47
CA SER A 247 -16.43 7.00 -3.70
C SER A 247 -17.40 7.00 -4.87
N PHE A 248 -18.60 6.44 -4.66
CA PHE A 248 -19.66 6.42 -5.66
C PHE A 248 -20.09 7.83 -6.06
N ASN A 249 -20.32 8.72 -5.10
CA ASN A 249 -20.68 10.11 -5.37
C ASN A 249 -19.60 10.82 -6.19
N SER A 250 -18.32 10.62 -5.84
CA SER A 250 -17.17 11.15 -6.58
C SER A 250 -17.10 10.59 -8.00
N PHE A 251 -17.36 9.29 -8.17
CA PHE A 251 -17.45 8.66 -9.48
C PHE A 251 -18.58 9.26 -10.32
N MET A 252 -19.77 9.47 -9.76
CA MET A 252 -20.91 10.06 -10.47
C MET A 252 -20.63 11.51 -10.90
N VAL A 253 -19.95 12.29 -10.08
CA VAL A 253 -19.48 13.64 -10.47
C VAL A 253 -18.50 13.56 -11.65
N ALA A 254 -17.53 12.66 -11.60
CA ALA A 254 -16.59 12.43 -12.69
C ALA A 254 -17.30 11.98 -13.98
N PHE A 255 -18.25 11.06 -13.87
CA PHE A 255 -19.04 10.53 -14.98
C PHE A 255 -19.86 11.64 -15.67
N ASN A 256 -20.60 12.43 -14.91
CA ASN A 256 -21.41 13.53 -15.46
C ASN A 256 -20.55 14.59 -16.14
N LYS A 257 -19.36 14.89 -15.57
CA LYS A 257 -18.41 15.83 -16.17
C LYS A 257 -17.87 15.36 -17.52
N LEU A 258 -17.66 14.06 -17.71
CA LEU A 258 -17.21 13.54 -18.99
C LEU A 258 -18.34 13.58 -20.03
N ASN A 259 -19.56 13.21 -19.66
CA ASN A 259 -20.71 13.23 -20.57
C ASN A 259 -21.10 14.64 -21.02
N SER A 260 -20.93 15.67 -20.16
CA SER A 260 -21.23 17.07 -20.55
C SER A 260 -20.24 17.67 -21.54
N LYS A 261 -19.11 17.04 -21.81
CA LYS A 261 -18.11 17.45 -22.82
C LYS A 261 -18.34 16.79 -24.18
N SER A 262 -19.24 15.82 -24.25
CA SER A 262 -19.53 15.05 -25.46
C SER A 262 -20.74 15.61 -26.24
N VAL A 263 -21.32 16.71 -25.79
CA VAL A 263 -22.37 17.53 -26.44
C VAL A 263 -21.78 18.89 -26.81
#